data_72feb1cb55c5c39c997e659b9213d045
#
_entry.id   72feb1cb55c5c39c997e659b9213d045
#
_cell.length_a   1.000
_cell.length_b   1.000
_cell.length_c   1.000
_cell.angle_alpha   90.00
_cell.angle_beta   90.00
_cell.angle_gamma   90.00
#
_symmetry.space_group_name_H-M   'P 1'
#
loop_
_entity.id
_entity.type
_entity.pdbx_description
1 polymer ?
#
loop_
_entity_poly.entity_id
_entity_poly.type
_entity_poly.pdbx_seq_one_letter_code
_entity_poly.pdbx_strand_id
1 'polypeptide(L)'
;GKIKGLKVVGIAGGSEKCRYVVEELGFDACVDHKSDTFADDLAKVCDKGIDIYFENVGGKVFDAVMPLLNARARIPVCGLIAGYNATDLPEGPDRFALLPRMLLTKRIRMQGFIVFDDFGDRHAEFFSAMVP
;
A
#
# COMPACT_ATOMS: atom_id res chain seq x y z
N GLY A 1 -0.38 11.75 -0.98
CA GLY A 1 -1.64 11.61 -1.75
C GLY A 1 -2.56 12.81 -1.58
N LYS A 2 -2.93 13.17 -0.37
CA LYS A 2 -3.88 14.28 -0.09
C LYS A 2 -3.41 15.62 -0.66
N ILE A 3 -2.13 15.98 -0.48
CA ILE A 3 -1.54 17.21 -1.06
C ILE A 3 -1.74 17.29 -2.58
N LYS A 4 -1.80 16.14 -3.26
CA LYS A 4 -2.03 16.04 -4.72
C LYS A 4 -3.51 15.81 -5.08
N GLY A 5 -4.43 15.94 -4.15
CA GLY A 5 -5.87 15.80 -4.38
C GLY A 5 -6.36 14.36 -4.64
N LEU A 6 -5.58 13.35 -4.24
CA LEU A 6 -5.97 11.95 -4.42
C LEU A 6 -6.91 11.48 -3.32
N LYS A 7 -7.80 10.52 -3.63
CA LYS A 7 -8.47 9.70 -2.61
C LYS A 7 -7.41 8.80 -1.96
N VAL A 8 -7.25 8.88 -0.65
CA VAL A 8 -6.23 8.13 0.09
C VAL A 8 -6.89 7.21 1.11
N VAL A 9 -6.62 5.92 0.97
CA VAL A 9 -7.08 4.88 1.90
C VAL A 9 -5.89 4.35 2.68
N GLY A 10 -5.98 4.37 4.00
CA GLY A 10 -4.99 3.79 4.90
C GLY A 10 -5.27 2.32 5.21
N ILE A 11 -4.23 1.58 5.52
CA ILE A 11 -4.29 0.25 6.10
C ILE A 11 -3.49 0.28 7.38
N ALA A 12 -4.11 -0.03 8.52
CA ALA A 12 -3.45 0.02 9.82
C ALA A 12 -3.89 -1.15 10.69
N GLY A 13 -3.24 -1.37 11.83
CA GLY A 13 -3.58 -2.45 12.76
C GLY A 13 -4.33 -1.94 14.00
N GLY A 14 -5.62 -2.20 14.05
CA GLY A 14 -6.52 -1.85 15.14
C GLY A 14 -7.34 -0.58 14.88
N SER A 15 -8.53 -0.53 15.48
CA SER A 15 -9.51 0.54 15.29
C SER A 15 -9.00 1.92 15.71
N GLU A 16 -8.19 1.98 16.76
CA GLU A 16 -7.61 3.25 17.26
C GLU A 16 -6.68 3.88 16.21
N LYS A 17 -5.78 3.08 15.62
CA LYS A 17 -4.89 3.56 14.55
C LYS A 17 -5.67 3.97 13.31
N CYS A 18 -6.69 3.20 12.94
CA CYS A 18 -7.54 3.55 11.79
C CYS A 18 -8.27 4.87 12.02
N ARG A 19 -8.79 5.11 13.21
CA ARG A 19 -9.42 6.38 13.58
C ARG A 19 -8.42 7.54 13.49
N TYR A 20 -7.24 7.41 14.07
CA TYR A 20 -6.18 8.41 13.99
C TYR A 20 -5.81 8.77 12.54
N VAL A 21 -5.70 7.76 11.67
CA VAL A 21 -5.38 7.97 10.24
C VAL A 21 -6.45 8.80 9.54
N VAL A 22 -7.72 8.60 9.89
CA VAL A 22 -8.83 9.36 9.27
C VAL A 22 -8.99 10.73 9.92
N GLU A 23 -9.08 10.81 11.24
CA GLU A 23 -9.44 12.03 11.97
C GLU A 23 -8.27 13.03 12.05
N GLU A 24 -7.05 12.55 12.29
CA GLU A 24 -5.87 13.40 12.48
C GLU A 24 -5.03 13.57 11.20
N LEU A 25 -4.87 12.49 10.41
CA LEU A 25 -4.08 12.56 9.18
C LEU A 25 -4.91 12.90 7.93
N GLY A 26 -6.23 12.97 8.05
CA GLY A 26 -7.13 13.40 6.99
C GLY A 26 -7.26 12.44 5.80
N PHE A 27 -7.04 11.13 6.01
CA PHE A 27 -7.28 10.12 4.97
C PHE A 27 -8.80 9.97 4.75
N ASP A 28 -9.18 9.57 3.55
CA ASP A 28 -10.60 9.40 3.19
C ASP A 28 -11.22 8.15 3.83
N ALA A 29 -10.41 7.13 4.13
CA ALA A 29 -10.79 5.94 4.86
C ALA A 29 -9.55 5.23 5.42
N CYS A 30 -9.76 4.34 6.40
CA CYS A 30 -8.72 3.41 6.86
C CYS A 30 -9.34 2.04 7.16
N VAL A 31 -8.66 0.97 6.81
CA VAL A 31 -9.11 -0.41 7.01
C VAL A 31 -8.17 -1.13 7.98
N ASP A 32 -8.74 -1.84 8.95
CA ASP A 32 -7.99 -2.63 9.92
C ASP A 32 -7.56 -3.98 9.32
N HIS A 33 -6.25 -4.14 9.09
CA HIS A 33 -5.72 -5.40 8.56
C HIS A 33 -5.76 -6.58 9.54
N LYS A 34 -6.14 -6.34 10.79
CA LYS A 34 -6.33 -7.40 11.81
C LYS A 34 -7.76 -7.96 11.81
N SER A 35 -8.69 -7.28 11.16
CA SER A 35 -10.07 -7.74 11.01
C SER A 35 -10.14 -9.01 10.16
N ASP A 36 -11.04 -9.93 10.51
CA ASP A 36 -11.35 -11.12 9.72
C ASP A 36 -12.00 -10.75 8.38
N THR A 37 -12.61 -9.58 8.28
CA THR A 37 -13.26 -9.05 7.07
C THR A 37 -12.36 -8.10 6.26
N PHE A 38 -11.07 -8.03 6.57
CA PHE A 38 -10.13 -7.05 6.01
C PHE A 38 -10.19 -6.93 4.48
N ALA A 39 -10.16 -8.06 3.76
CA ALA A 39 -10.16 -8.05 2.30
C ALA A 39 -11.47 -7.48 1.72
N ASP A 40 -12.60 -7.85 2.31
CA ASP A 40 -13.92 -7.36 1.89
C ASP A 40 -14.10 -5.88 2.21
N ASP A 41 -13.63 -5.44 3.37
CA ASP A 41 -13.72 -4.04 3.77
C ASP A 41 -12.79 -3.16 2.92
N LEU A 42 -11.61 -3.65 2.57
CA LEU A 42 -10.72 -2.97 1.63
C LEU A 42 -11.37 -2.84 0.24
N ALA A 43 -12.00 -3.90 -0.26
CA ALA A 43 -12.70 -3.87 -1.54
C ALA A 43 -13.87 -2.87 -1.54
N LYS A 44 -14.62 -2.75 -0.45
CA LYS A 44 -15.71 -1.75 -0.31
C LYS A 44 -15.22 -0.32 -0.38
N VAL A 45 -14.14 0.02 0.34
CA VAL A 45 -13.61 1.39 0.35
C VAL A 45 -12.82 1.73 -0.92
N CYS A 46 -12.30 0.72 -1.61
CA CYS A 46 -11.59 0.83 -2.88
C CYS A 46 -12.47 0.39 -4.06
N ASP A 47 -13.75 0.75 -4.05
CA ASP A 47 -14.79 0.35 -5.03
C ASP A 47 -14.44 0.66 -6.50
N LYS A 48 -13.58 1.66 -6.75
CA LYS A 48 -13.06 2.04 -8.07
C LYS A 48 -11.69 1.42 -8.39
N GLY A 49 -11.23 0.50 -7.56
CA GLY A 49 -9.89 -0.08 -7.64
C GLY A 49 -8.78 0.84 -7.12
N ILE A 50 -7.55 0.39 -7.28
CA ILE A 50 -6.35 1.05 -6.73
C ILE A 50 -5.39 1.39 -7.88
N ASP A 51 -5.08 2.67 -8.03
CA ASP A 51 -4.14 3.17 -9.04
C ASP A 51 -2.70 3.25 -8.54
N ILE A 52 -2.54 3.49 -7.22
CA ILE A 52 -1.24 3.56 -6.56
C ILE A 52 -1.32 2.79 -5.25
N TYR A 53 -0.47 1.80 -5.10
CA TYR A 53 -0.28 1.08 -3.85
C TYR A 53 1.15 1.30 -3.33
N PHE A 54 1.28 1.98 -2.20
CA PHE A 54 2.56 2.16 -1.53
C PHE A 54 2.85 0.93 -0.68
N GLU A 55 3.74 0.07 -1.17
CA GLU A 55 4.06 -1.20 -0.50
C GLU A 55 5.12 -1.01 0.58
N ASN A 56 4.77 -1.36 1.81
CA ASN A 56 5.66 -1.30 2.97
C ASN A 56 5.54 -2.53 3.88
N VAL A 57 4.61 -3.44 3.60
CA VAL A 57 4.22 -4.52 4.50
C VAL A 57 4.46 -5.89 3.90
N GLY A 58 3.95 -6.16 2.71
CA GLY A 58 3.93 -7.47 2.09
C GLY A 58 2.86 -8.41 2.67
N GLY A 59 3.03 -9.70 2.47
CA GLY A 59 2.19 -10.75 3.04
C GLY A 59 0.69 -10.58 2.75
N LYS A 60 -0.16 -10.85 3.73
CA LYS A 60 -1.63 -10.81 3.56
C LYS A 60 -2.18 -9.45 3.13
N VAL A 61 -1.47 -8.36 3.44
CA VAL A 61 -1.88 -7.02 3.00
C VAL A 61 -1.70 -6.90 1.49
N PHE A 62 -0.55 -7.28 0.98
CA PHE A 62 -0.29 -7.32 -0.46
C PHE A 62 -1.29 -8.23 -1.19
N ASP A 63 -1.60 -9.40 -0.62
CA ASP A 63 -2.57 -10.35 -1.20
C ASP A 63 -3.98 -9.74 -1.34
N ALA A 64 -4.43 -8.99 -0.36
CA ALA A 64 -5.73 -8.33 -0.39
C ALA A 64 -5.77 -7.15 -1.39
N VAL A 65 -4.64 -6.46 -1.58
CA VAL A 65 -4.52 -5.34 -2.52
C VAL A 65 -4.46 -5.79 -3.97
N MET A 66 -3.75 -6.88 -4.26
CA MET A 66 -3.49 -7.35 -5.63
C MET A 66 -4.73 -7.44 -6.53
N PRO A 67 -5.85 -8.06 -6.13
CA PRO A 67 -7.03 -8.17 -6.99
C PRO A 67 -7.66 -6.81 -7.30
N LEU A 68 -7.48 -5.81 -6.43
CA LEU A 68 -8.07 -4.47 -6.53
C LEU A 68 -7.26 -3.51 -7.42
N LEU A 69 -6.05 -3.88 -7.83
CA LEU A 69 -5.19 -3.03 -8.66
C LEU A 69 -5.80 -2.79 -10.04
N ASN A 70 -5.86 -1.54 -10.43
CA ASN A 70 -6.31 -1.11 -11.76
C ASN A 70 -5.26 -1.42 -12.85
N ALA A 71 -5.68 -1.39 -14.10
CA ALA A 71 -4.75 -1.43 -15.21
C ALA A 71 -3.79 -0.21 -15.15
N ARG A 72 -2.50 -0.45 -15.35
CA ARG A 72 -1.42 0.55 -15.24
C ARG A 72 -1.21 1.11 -13.83
N ALA A 73 -1.68 0.41 -12.79
CA ALA A 73 -1.37 0.76 -11.41
C ALA A 73 0.15 0.80 -11.17
N ARG A 74 0.54 1.56 -10.17
CA ARG A 74 1.93 1.75 -9.76
C ARG A 74 2.12 1.27 -8.34
N ILE A 75 3.18 0.49 -8.12
CA ILE A 75 3.53 -0.05 -6.81
C ILE A 75 4.96 0.39 -6.47
N PRO A 76 5.16 1.56 -5.83
CA PRO A 76 6.44 1.87 -5.18
C PRO A 76 6.64 0.93 -3.99
N VAL A 77 7.74 0.18 -3.99
CA VAL A 77 8.08 -0.77 -2.92
C VAL A 77 9.12 -0.12 -2.02
N CYS A 78 8.67 0.30 -0.84
CA CYS A 78 9.51 0.91 0.20
C CYS A 78 10.03 -0.12 1.21
N GLY A 79 9.25 -1.14 1.51
CA GLY A 79 9.59 -2.16 2.49
C GLY A 79 8.67 -3.37 2.46
N LEU A 80 9.03 -4.38 3.25
CA LEU A 80 8.31 -5.65 3.36
C LEU A 80 8.35 -6.12 4.83
N ILE A 81 7.87 -5.26 5.75
CA ILE A 81 8.07 -5.45 7.20
C ILE A 81 7.47 -6.76 7.73
N ALA A 82 6.44 -7.30 7.07
CA ALA A 82 5.86 -8.58 7.45
C ALA A 82 6.86 -9.75 7.35
N GLY A 83 7.89 -9.62 6.50
CA GLY A 83 8.91 -10.65 6.28
C GLY A 83 10.24 -10.43 7.01
N TYR A 84 10.47 -9.27 7.66
CA TYR A 84 11.81 -8.93 8.20
C TYR A 84 12.28 -9.87 9.32
N ASN A 85 11.37 -10.42 10.10
CA ASN A 85 11.68 -11.36 11.18
C ASN A 85 11.23 -12.80 10.86
N ALA A 86 10.87 -13.08 9.60
CA ALA A 86 10.47 -14.42 9.21
C ALA A 86 11.70 -15.36 9.15
N THR A 87 11.60 -16.49 9.82
CA THR A 87 12.61 -17.56 9.79
C THR A 87 12.30 -18.63 8.76
N ASP A 88 11.06 -18.66 8.28
CA ASP A 88 10.53 -19.61 7.32
C ASP A 88 9.82 -18.90 6.17
N LEU A 89 9.55 -19.63 5.09
CA LEU A 89 8.73 -19.12 4.00
C LEU A 89 7.30 -18.83 4.50
N PRO A 90 6.66 -17.78 3.98
CA PRO A 90 5.28 -17.46 4.35
C PRO A 90 4.34 -18.63 4.06
N GLU A 91 3.43 -18.91 4.99
CA GLU A 91 2.38 -19.90 4.77
C GLU A 91 1.44 -19.46 3.63
N GLY A 92 0.91 -20.44 2.91
CA GLY A 92 -0.08 -20.20 1.86
C GLY A 92 0.42 -20.60 0.47
N PRO A 93 -0.38 -20.35 -0.56
CA PRO A 93 -0.02 -20.71 -1.93
C PRO A 93 1.16 -19.89 -2.43
N ASP A 94 2.00 -20.50 -3.26
CA ASP A 94 3.07 -19.79 -3.98
C ASP A 94 2.46 -18.72 -4.90
N ARG A 95 2.70 -17.46 -4.57
CA ARG A 95 2.19 -16.30 -5.32
C ARG A 95 3.15 -15.85 -6.41
N PHE A 96 4.32 -16.47 -6.50
CA PHE A 96 5.33 -16.08 -7.48
C PHE A 96 4.82 -16.19 -8.92
N ALA A 97 4.00 -17.21 -9.21
CA ALA A 97 3.39 -17.36 -10.53
C ALA A 97 2.30 -16.32 -10.84
N LEU A 98 1.63 -15.80 -9.83
CA LEU A 98 0.54 -14.83 -9.99
C LEU A 98 1.06 -13.40 -10.26
N LEU A 99 2.14 -12.99 -9.60
CA LEU A 99 2.67 -11.64 -9.70
C LEU A 99 3.11 -11.29 -11.14
N PRO A 100 3.96 -12.07 -11.84
CA PRO A 100 4.33 -11.78 -13.22
C PRO A 100 3.11 -11.73 -14.16
N ARG A 101 2.13 -12.63 -13.97
CA ARG A 101 0.90 -12.61 -14.74
C ARG A 101 0.13 -11.29 -14.57
N MET A 102 0.01 -10.79 -13.36
CA MET A 102 -0.67 -9.52 -13.09
C MET A 102 0.10 -8.33 -13.65
N LEU A 103 1.42 -8.30 -13.48
CA LEU A 103 2.28 -7.27 -14.08
C LEU A 103 2.05 -7.19 -15.59
N LEU A 104 2.01 -8.34 -16.27
CA LEU A 104 1.79 -8.42 -17.71
C LEU A 104 0.37 -7.99 -18.09
N THR A 105 -0.66 -8.63 -17.53
CA THR A 105 -2.05 -8.47 -18.00
C THR A 105 -2.61 -7.09 -17.65
N LYS A 106 -2.30 -6.56 -16.47
CA LYS A 106 -2.72 -5.23 -16.03
C LYS A 106 -1.69 -4.14 -16.36
N ARG A 107 -0.54 -4.48 -16.94
CA ARG A 107 0.56 -3.54 -17.28
C ARG A 107 0.99 -2.70 -16.06
N ILE A 108 1.07 -3.33 -14.89
CA ILE A 108 1.45 -2.71 -13.62
C ILE A 108 2.94 -2.36 -13.67
N ARG A 109 3.30 -1.23 -13.08
CA ARG A 109 4.68 -0.86 -12.81
C ARG A 109 4.97 -1.05 -11.32
N MET A 110 5.87 -1.98 -11.00
CA MET A 110 6.34 -2.23 -9.64
C MET A 110 7.83 -1.94 -9.57
N GLN A 111 8.24 -1.10 -8.61
CA GLN A 111 9.63 -0.64 -8.50
C GLN A 111 10.01 -0.42 -7.05
N GLY A 112 11.13 -1.02 -6.62
CA GLY A 112 11.78 -0.73 -5.34
C GLY A 112 12.47 0.62 -5.36
N PHE A 113 12.60 1.24 -4.18
CA PHE A 113 13.37 2.47 -4.00
C PHE A 113 13.93 2.55 -2.57
N ILE A 114 15.04 3.24 -2.42
CA ILE A 114 15.61 3.65 -1.14
C ILE A 114 15.52 5.18 -1.06
N VAL A 115 14.78 5.68 -0.08
CA VAL A 115 14.38 7.10 -0.04
C VAL A 115 15.55 8.07 -0.13
N PHE A 116 16.67 7.79 0.56
CA PHE A 116 17.83 8.70 0.54
C PHE A 116 18.68 8.56 -0.71
N ASP A 117 18.73 7.37 -1.32
CA ASP A 117 19.50 7.15 -2.54
C ASP A 117 18.79 7.70 -3.78
N ASP A 118 17.46 7.51 -3.84
CA ASP A 118 16.65 7.86 -5.00
C ASP A 118 16.05 9.28 -4.93
N PHE A 119 15.86 9.85 -3.72
CA PHE A 119 15.12 11.09 -3.51
C PHE A 119 15.73 12.03 -2.47
N GLY A 120 16.96 11.77 -2.02
CA GLY A 120 17.64 12.58 -1.00
C GLY A 120 17.84 14.05 -1.42
N ASP A 121 18.04 14.30 -2.71
CA ASP A 121 18.16 15.64 -3.32
C ASP A 121 16.84 16.44 -3.27
N ARG A 122 15.70 15.79 -3.09
CA ARG A 122 14.36 16.42 -3.01
C ARG A 122 13.89 16.75 -1.60
N HIS A 123 14.78 16.66 -0.61
CA HIS A 123 14.44 16.90 0.80
C HIS A 123 13.83 18.29 1.04
N ALA A 124 14.37 19.33 0.42
CA ALA A 124 13.87 20.70 0.55
C ALA A 124 12.45 20.85 -0.05
N GLU A 125 12.18 20.22 -1.20
CA GLU A 125 10.84 20.17 -1.80
C GLU A 125 9.82 19.48 -0.88
N PHE A 126 10.23 18.35 -0.28
CA PHE A 126 9.39 17.62 0.66
C PHE A 126 9.02 18.49 1.87
N PHE A 127 10.01 19.13 2.51
CA PHE A 127 9.75 20.01 3.66
C PHE A 127 8.84 21.18 3.31
N SER A 128 9.07 21.84 2.19
CA SER A 128 8.21 22.94 1.73
C SER A 128 6.76 22.51 1.51
N ALA A 129 6.53 21.25 1.13
CA ALA A 129 5.17 20.73 0.88
C ALA A 129 4.46 20.17 2.12
N MET A 130 5.24 19.78 3.15
CA MET A 130 4.72 19.07 4.34
C MET A 130 4.63 19.94 5.59
N VAL A 131 5.43 21.01 5.67
CA VAL A 131 5.44 21.92 6.81
C VAL A 131 4.68 23.19 6.40
N PRO A 132 3.51 23.47 7.03
CA PRO A 132 2.73 24.67 6.75
C PRO A 132 3.45 25.94 7.20
#